data_8ac7907f72fa03c6715c49f73e2cb171
#
_entry.id   8ac7907f72fa03c6715c49f73e2cb171
#
_cell.length_a   1.000
_cell.length_b   1.000
_cell.length_c   1.000
_cell.angle_alpha   90.00
_cell.angle_beta   90.00
_cell.angle_gamma   90.00
#
_symmetry.space_group_name_H-M   'P 1'
#
loop_
_entity.id
_entity.type
_entity.pdbx_description
1 polymer ?
#
loop_
_entity_poly.entity_id
_entity_poly.type
_entity_poly.pdbx_seq_one_letter_code
_entity_poly.pdbx_strand_id
1 'polypeptide(L)'
;MTASTLQSFAVGDVFIGATLLDDPADDHAGRGRIVQYSADLTPKGELWLEGTTHLVGGLKFDARGVLWAFDSQEFVVLNVHRDGRVERRPEFPARAFSHVNFAPDGSLLLGEHVVGDAIRPEVAARMHTSIPFMPGSTRFGDGHVFRCAPDGRVLHEYGTATHGGMGGFLGVTMSALAPDGRTLVYCSETGPRLMRYDLERDVQLPDLQSFTPPYPPGPPPMFFAMDYGPDGTLYVLRGAAMHVVDEAGTPTRQIPLEGFGWALIDVCAGGAAALVSNFFSGEVAKIDLGSGAKLASVQTGAPKAVAGLVEYQGEGA
;
A
#
# COMPACT_ATOMS: atom_id res chain seq x y z
N MET A 1 15.48 -6.81 22.23
CA MET A 1 14.05 -6.77 21.81
C MET A 1 13.35 -5.71 22.63
N THR A 2 12.85 -4.67 21.99
CA THR A 2 11.92 -3.73 22.65
C THR A 2 10.59 -4.45 22.75
N ALA A 3 10.05 -4.59 23.95
CA ALA A 3 8.75 -5.26 24.13
C ALA A 3 7.67 -4.49 23.37
N SER A 4 6.71 -5.21 22.77
CA SER A 4 5.53 -4.60 22.16
C SER A 4 4.75 -3.82 23.23
N THR A 5 4.35 -2.60 22.87
CA THR A 5 3.44 -1.79 23.69
C THR A 5 2.06 -1.66 23.04
N LEU A 6 1.77 -2.46 22.01
CA LEU A 6 0.44 -2.51 21.41
C LEU A 6 -0.61 -2.81 22.47
N GLN A 7 -1.69 -2.06 22.40
CA GLN A 7 -2.89 -2.32 23.21
C GLN A 7 -3.86 -3.21 22.43
N SER A 8 -4.85 -3.78 23.13
CA SER A 8 -5.93 -4.52 22.47
C SER A 8 -6.56 -3.69 21.36
N PHE A 9 -6.74 -4.29 20.19
CA PHE A 9 -7.31 -3.61 19.03
C PHE A 9 -8.78 -3.29 19.29
N ALA A 10 -9.15 -2.04 19.12
CA ALA A 10 -10.52 -1.54 19.17
C ALA A 10 -10.96 -1.09 17.77
N VAL A 11 -12.23 -1.27 17.44
CA VAL A 11 -12.79 -0.79 16.17
C VAL A 11 -12.52 0.71 16.02
N GLY A 12 -11.99 1.09 14.88
CA GLY A 12 -11.53 2.45 14.58
C GLY A 12 -10.07 2.72 14.93
N ASP A 13 -9.36 1.81 15.60
CA ASP A 13 -7.91 1.95 15.78
C ASP A 13 -7.21 1.98 14.44
N VAL A 14 -6.20 2.85 14.33
CA VAL A 14 -5.42 3.06 13.12
C VAL A 14 -4.03 2.49 13.32
N PHE A 15 -3.57 1.69 12.34
CA PHE A 15 -2.24 1.10 12.33
C PHE A 15 -1.43 1.70 11.20
N ILE A 16 -0.22 2.13 11.52
CA ILE A 16 0.70 2.79 10.61
C ILE A 16 2.00 1.99 10.56
N GLY A 17 2.33 1.50 9.36
CA GLY A 17 3.63 0.89 9.09
C GLY A 17 4.66 1.98 8.79
N ALA A 18 5.74 2.00 9.55
CA ALA A 18 6.77 3.01 9.44
C ALA A 18 8.16 2.41 9.68
N THR A 19 9.17 3.13 9.29
CA THR A 19 10.58 2.78 9.55
C THR A 19 11.27 3.90 10.31
N LEU A 20 12.00 3.56 11.35
CA LEU A 20 12.96 4.47 11.94
C LEU A 20 14.23 4.39 11.09
N LEU A 21 14.47 5.41 10.29
CA LEU A 21 15.63 5.47 9.40
C LEU A 21 16.94 5.58 10.17
N ASP A 22 17.95 4.85 9.75
CA ASP A 22 19.32 4.96 10.27
C ASP A 22 19.97 6.26 9.78
N ASP A 23 19.66 6.66 8.55
CA ASP A 23 20.04 7.95 7.95
C ASP A 23 18.78 8.60 7.33
N PRO A 24 18.39 9.81 7.74
CA PRO A 24 17.26 10.53 7.13
C PRO A 24 17.39 10.80 5.63
N ALA A 25 18.60 10.69 5.07
CA ALA A 25 18.85 10.81 3.62
C ALA A 25 18.62 9.51 2.87
N ASP A 26 18.60 8.35 3.56
CA ASP A 26 18.37 7.03 2.99
C ASP A 26 17.07 6.42 3.52
N ASP A 27 16.01 6.53 2.73
CA ASP A 27 14.68 5.98 3.06
C ASP A 27 14.59 4.44 2.88
N HIS A 28 15.71 3.77 2.60
CA HIS A 28 15.78 2.33 2.33
C HIS A 28 16.50 1.53 3.43
N ALA A 29 16.99 2.18 4.48
CA ALA A 29 17.68 1.52 5.58
C ALA A 29 17.17 2.00 6.94
N GLY A 30 16.90 1.04 7.84
CA GLY A 30 16.42 1.37 9.18
C GLY A 30 15.79 0.18 9.88
N ARG A 31 14.93 0.46 10.85
CA ARG A 31 14.18 -0.55 11.58
C ARG A 31 12.68 -0.33 11.44
N GLY A 32 11.98 -1.35 10.96
CA GLY A 32 10.55 -1.33 10.78
C GLY A 32 9.77 -1.39 12.09
N ARG A 33 8.66 -0.66 12.12
CA ARG A 33 7.71 -0.67 13.23
C ARG A 33 6.28 -0.50 12.75
N ILE A 34 5.34 -0.96 13.56
CA ILE A 34 3.92 -0.66 13.44
C ILE A 34 3.54 0.20 14.62
N VAL A 35 2.91 1.34 14.38
CA VAL A 35 2.42 2.27 15.41
C VAL A 35 0.90 2.20 15.42
N GLN A 36 0.33 2.05 16.63
CA GLN A 36 -1.11 2.02 16.86
C GLN A 36 -1.59 3.36 17.40
N TYR A 37 -2.66 3.85 16.80
CA TYR A 37 -3.39 5.05 17.21
C TYR A 37 -4.86 4.70 17.46
N SER A 38 -5.54 5.52 18.25
CA SER A 38 -7.01 5.48 18.37
C SER A 38 -7.67 6.08 17.12
N ALA A 39 -8.99 6.01 17.04
CA ALA A 39 -9.79 6.52 15.91
C ALA A 39 -9.63 8.04 15.66
N ASP A 40 -9.21 8.80 16.67
CA ASP A 40 -8.91 10.24 16.64
C ASP A 40 -7.42 10.54 16.45
N LEU A 41 -6.63 9.52 16.09
CA LEU A 41 -5.18 9.58 15.89
C LEU A 41 -4.36 9.93 17.15
N THR A 42 -4.86 9.60 18.34
CA THR A 42 -4.08 9.66 19.58
C THR A 42 -3.19 8.41 19.69
N PRO A 43 -1.88 8.54 19.98
CA PRO A 43 -0.97 7.39 20.09
C PRO A 43 -1.41 6.41 21.18
N LYS A 44 -1.37 5.10 20.88
CA LYS A 44 -1.70 4.01 21.83
C LYS A 44 -0.52 3.11 22.13
N GLY A 45 0.28 2.76 21.13
CA GLY A 45 1.41 1.86 21.31
C GLY A 45 2.19 1.62 20.04
N GLU A 46 3.23 0.83 20.15
CA GLU A 46 4.07 0.45 19.00
C GLU A 46 4.61 -0.97 19.11
N LEU A 47 4.92 -1.56 17.96
CA LEU A 47 5.55 -2.86 17.81
C LEU A 47 6.75 -2.72 16.86
N TRP A 48 7.94 -3.07 17.34
CA TRP A 48 9.14 -3.15 16.53
C TRP A 48 9.23 -4.51 15.83
N LEU A 49 9.49 -4.48 14.52
CA LEU A 49 9.56 -5.67 13.67
C LEU A 49 11.01 -6.04 13.41
N GLU A 50 11.45 -7.16 13.96
CA GLU A 50 12.81 -7.66 13.72
C GLU A 50 12.98 -8.17 12.28
N GLY A 51 14.13 -7.86 11.66
CA GLY A 51 14.49 -8.30 10.31
C GLY A 51 13.67 -7.64 9.22
N THR A 52 13.17 -6.45 9.49
CA THR A 52 12.66 -5.52 8.48
C THR A 52 13.62 -4.35 8.42
N THR A 53 14.02 -3.96 7.22
CA THR A 53 15.05 -2.92 7.00
C THR A 53 14.55 -1.78 6.14
N HIS A 54 13.44 -2.00 5.46
CA HIS A 54 12.82 -1.02 4.58
C HIS A 54 11.42 -0.66 5.09
N LEU A 55 10.67 0.02 4.25
CA LEU A 55 9.33 0.48 4.56
C LEU A 55 8.39 -0.69 4.87
N VAL A 56 7.91 -0.75 6.10
CA VAL A 56 6.88 -1.71 6.49
C VAL A 56 5.56 -1.26 5.87
N GLY A 57 5.14 -1.95 4.82
CA GLY A 57 4.04 -1.55 3.95
C GLY A 57 2.88 -2.54 3.91
N GLY A 58 1.91 -2.19 3.07
CA GLY A 58 0.81 -3.03 2.67
C GLY A 58 -0.11 -3.47 3.80
N LEU A 59 -0.20 -2.69 4.88
CA LEU A 59 -1.02 -3.05 6.04
C LEU A 59 -2.46 -3.29 5.62
N LYS A 60 -2.98 -4.47 5.96
CA LYS A 60 -4.39 -4.84 5.76
C LYS A 60 -4.81 -5.88 6.81
N PHE A 61 -6.01 -5.76 7.34
CA PHE A 61 -6.58 -6.79 8.21
C PHE A 61 -7.30 -7.86 7.39
N ASP A 62 -7.11 -9.11 7.77
CA ASP A 62 -7.97 -10.18 7.26
C ASP A 62 -9.29 -10.26 8.08
N ALA A 63 -10.26 -11.04 7.61
CA ALA A 63 -11.55 -11.22 8.26
C ALA A 63 -11.48 -11.79 9.69
N ARG A 64 -10.33 -12.33 10.12
CA ARG A 64 -10.06 -12.81 11.48
C ARG A 64 -9.45 -11.73 12.36
N GLY A 65 -9.25 -10.52 11.85
CA GLY A 65 -8.60 -9.42 12.54
C GLY A 65 -7.08 -9.59 12.69
N VAL A 66 -6.45 -10.40 11.86
CA VAL A 66 -4.99 -10.52 11.79
C VAL A 66 -4.46 -9.46 10.84
N LEU A 67 -3.50 -8.66 11.30
CA LEU A 67 -2.86 -7.62 10.50
C LEU A 67 -1.74 -8.24 9.65
N TRP A 68 -1.82 -8.06 8.35
CA TRP A 68 -0.78 -8.40 7.38
C TRP A 68 0.13 -7.22 7.16
N ALA A 69 1.43 -7.47 7.07
CA ALA A 69 2.46 -6.47 6.81
C ALA A 69 3.57 -7.04 5.93
N PHE A 70 4.24 -6.18 5.16
CA PHE A 70 5.22 -6.58 4.17
C PHE A 70 6.48 -5.74 4.29
N ASP A 71 7.63 -6.35 4.03
CA ASP A 71 8.87 -5.67 3.67
C ASP A 71 9.31 -6.17 2.30
N SER A 72 9.18 -5.30 1.29
CA SER A 72 9.44 -5.67 -0.10
C SER A 72 10.93 -5.81 -0.43
N GLN A 73 11.85 -5.33 0.41
CA GLN A 73 13.29 -5.53 0.22
C GLN A 73 13.79 -6.82 0.84
N GLU A 74 13.35 -7.13 2.05
CA GLU A 74 13.73 -8.37 2.74
C GLU A 74 12.85 -9.57 2.31
N PHE A 75 11.87 -9.33 1.42
CA PHE A 75 10.91 -10.33 0.95
C PHE A 75 10.17 -11.01 2.09
N VAL A 76 9.74 -10.21 3.04
CA VAL A 76 9.11 -10.69 4.28
C VAL A 76 7.61 -10.44 4.24
N VAL A 77 6.87 -11.49 4.56
CA VAL A 77 5.42 -11.44 4.87
C VAL A 77 5.26 -11.71 6.35
N LEU A 78 4.52 -10.85 7.03
CA LEU A 78 4.28 -10.90 8.47
C LEU A 78 2.79 -10.91 8.77
N ASN A 79 2.40 -11.63 9.81
CA ASN A 79 1.13 -11.49 10.49
C ASN A 79 1.34 -10.93 11.89
N VAL A 80 0.54 -9.94 12.28
CA VAL A 80 0.53 -9.39 13.63
C VAL A 80 -0.85 -9.67 14.24
N HIS A 81 -0.84 -10.41 15.33
CA HIS A 81 -2.04 -10.82 16.05
C HIS A 81 -2.44 -9.78 17.11
N ARG A 82 -3.69 -9.82 17.56
CA ARG A 82 -4.25 -8.87 18.52
C ARG A 82 -3.52 -8.84 19.87
N ASP A 83 -2.83 -9.91 20.21
CA ASP A 83 -1.98 -10.03 21.41
C ASP A 83 -0.57 -9.46 21.22
N GLY A 84 -0.28 -8.89 20.03
CA GLY A 84 1.03 -8.36 19.67
C GLY A 84 2.03 -9.42 19.22
N ARG A 85 1.64 -10.68 19.11
CA ARG A 85 2.48 -11.75 18.57
C ARG A 85 2.70 -11.52 17.08
N VAL A 86 3.96 -11.58 16.67
CA VAL A 86 4.38 -11.49 15.27
C VAL A 86 4.69 -12.89 14.75
N GLU A 87 4.14 -13.22 13.60
CA GLU A 87 4.38 -14.47 12.89
C GLU A 87 4.96 -14.17 11.51
N ARG A 88 6.17 -14.68 11.24
CA ARG A 88 6.73 -14.67 9.88
C ARG A 88 6.08 -15.77 9.07
N ARG A 89 5.85 -15.46 7.80
CA ARG A 89 5.17 -16.34 6.84
C ARG A 89 6.13 -16.78 5.74
N PRO A 90 7.16 -17.63 6.06
CA PRO A 90 8.17 -18.06 5.11
C PRO A 90 7.63 -18.99 4.01
N GLU A 91 6.42 -19.49 4.15
CA GLU A 91 5.73 -20.30 3.14
C GLU A 91 5.30 -19.51 1.90
N PHE A 92 5.23 -18.18 2.01
CA PHE A 92 4.98 -17.33 0.85
C PHE A 92 6.23 -17.23 -0.04
N PRO A 93 6.07 -17.07 -1.36
CA PRO A 93 7.20 -16.88 -2.25
C PRO A 93 8.08 -15.70 -1.80
N ALA A 94 9.41 -15.87 -1.88
CA ALA A 94 10.35 -14.78 -1.62
C ALA A 94 10.32 -13.78 -2.78
N ARG A 95 9.36 -12.88 -2.73
CA ARG A 95 9.08 -11.84 -3.72
C ARG A 95 8.94 -10.47 -3.06
N ALA A 96 9.13 -9.41 -3.83
CA ALA A 96 9.00 -8.04 -3.37
C ALA A 96 7.51 -7.62 -3.24
N PHE A 97 6.73 -8.35 -2.45
CA PHE A 97 5.34 -7.98 -2.19
C PHE A 97 5.27 -6.71 -1.36
N SER A 98 4.39 -5.79 -1.75
CA SER A 98 4.20 -4.50 -1.09
C SER A 98 2.84 -4.33 -0.43
N HIS A 99 1.85 -5.14 -0.82
CA HIS A 99 0.48 -5.03 -0.32
C HIS A 99 -0.34 -6.28 -0.61
N VAL A 100 -1.52 -6.35 -0.02
CA VAL A 100 -2.47 -7.46 -0.18
C VAL A 100 -3.89 -6.94 -0.39
N ASN A 101 -4.64 -7.61 -1.26
CA ASN A 101 -6.11 -7.58 -1.27
C ASN A 101 -6.63 -9.00 -0.98
N PHE A 102 -7.72 -9.09 -0.24
CA PHE A 102 -8.38 -10.37 0.04
C PHE A 102 -9.51 -10.58 -0.96
N ALA A 103 -9.46 -11.70 -1.67
CA ALA A 103 -10.53 -12.10 -2.58
C ALA A 103 -11.71 -12.70 -1.78
N PRO A 104 -12.94 -12.71 -2.34
CA PRO A 104 -14.12 -13.24 -1.66
C PRO A 104 -14.02 -14.71 -1.24
N ASP A 105 -13.18 -15.49 -1.89
CA ASP A 105 -12.90 -16.89 -1.52
C ASP A 105 -11.82 -17.06 -0.43
N GLY A 106 -11.34 -15.96 0.13
CA GLY A 106 -10.30 -15.93 1.15
C GLY A 106 -8.88 -16.07 0.60
N SER A 107 -8.68 -16.15 -0.71
CA SER A 107 -7.34 -16.08 -1.30
C SER A 107 -6.79 -14.66 -1.25
N LEU A 108 -5.47 -14.55 -1.34
CA LEU A 108 -4.73 -13.30 -1.26
C LEU A 108 -4.26 -12.90 -2.66
N LEU A 109 -4.42 -11.62 -3.00
CA LEU A 109 -3.84 -10.98 -4.18
C LEU A 109 -2.67 -10.12 -3.74
N LEU A 110 -1.47 -10.52 -4.08
CA LEU A 110 -0.21 -9.90 -3.66
C LEU A 110 0.45 -9.22 -4.86
N GLY A 111 0.69 -7.92 -4.78
CA GLY A 111 1.36 -7.15 -5.83
C GLY A 111 2.87 -7.15 -5.66
N GLU A 112 3.62 -7.45 -6.72
CA GLU A 112 5.08 -7.25 -6.75
C GLU A 112 5.41 -5.77 -6.97
N HIS A 113 6.08 -5.19 -6.00
CA HIS A 113 6.47 -3.78 -6.00
C HIS A 113 7.54 -3.43 -7.04
N VAL A 114 8.42 -4.40 -7.34
CA VAL A 114 9.67 -4.16 -8.07
C VAL A 114 9.81 -5.12 -9.25
N VAL A 115 10.26 -4.60 -10.40
CA VAL A 115 10.62 -5.39 -11.59
C VAL A 115 12.14 -5.51 -11.68
N GLY A 116 12.63 -6.76 -11.72
CA GLY A 116 14.06 -7.05 -11.57
C GLY A 116 14.94 -6.53 -12.69
N ASP A 117 14.54 -6.69 -13.95
CA ASP A 117 15.35 -6.37 -15.14
C ASP A 117 15.21 -4.92 -15.63
N ALA A 118 14.23 -4.20 -15.12
CA ALA A 118 13.91 -2.85 -15.56
C ALA A 118 14.23 -1.75 -14.54
N ILE A 119 14.80 -2.10 -13.37
CA ILE A 119 15.20 -1.12 -12.36
C ILE A 119 16.38 -0.28 -12.84
N ARG A 120 16.27 1.04 -12.66
CA ARG A 120 17.39 1.96 -12.93
C ARG A 120 18.53 1.73 -11.95
N PRO A 121 19.80 1.88 -12.38
CA PRO A 121 20.96 1.70 -11.52
C PRO A 121 20.92 2.53 -10.22
N GLU A 122 20.40 3.75 -10.30
CA GLU A 122 20.30 4.65 -9.14
C GLU A 122 19.32 4.14 -8.08
N VAL A 123 18.24 3.49 -8.50
CA VAL A 123 17.26 2.87 -7.60
C VAL A 123 17.85 1.58 -7.04
N ALA A 124 18.46 0.75 -7.88
CA ALA A 124 19.11 -0.49 -7.45
C ALA A 124 20.20 -0.24 -6.38
N ALA A 125 20.96 0.85 -6.53
CA ALA A 125 21.99 1.23 -5.56
C ALA A 125 21.45 1.62 -4.18
N ARG A 126 20.18 2.00 -4.09
CA ARG A 126 19.49 2.36 -2.84
C ARG A 126 18.85 1.16 -2.13
N MET A 127 18.76 0.03 -2.76
CA MET A 127 18.11 -1.16 -2.19
C MET A 127 19.09 -1.95 -1.32
N HIS A 128 18.82 -2.03 -0.03
CA HIS A 128 19.64 -2.71 0.98
C HIS A 128 19.02 -4.07 1.34
N THR A 129 18.84 -4.93 0.36
CA THR A 129 18.27 -6.25 0.61
C THR A 129 19.34 -7.29 0.93
N SER A 130 19.03 -8.23 1.82
CA SER A 130 19.85 -9.41 2.09
C SER A 130 19.92 -10.39 0.90
N ILE A 131 18.96 -10.27 -0.04
CA ILE A 131 18.94 -11.06 -1.27
C ILE A 131 19.55 -10.23 -2.39
N PRO A 132 20.59 -10.75 -3.10
CA PRO A 132 21.25 -10.01 -4.16
C PRO A 132 20.26 -9.52 -5.20
N PHE A 133 20.29 -8.22 -5.43
CA PHE A 133 19.54 -7.58 -6.48
C PHE A 133 20.27 -7.79 -7.82
N MET A 134 19.64 -8.50 -8.74
CA MET A 134 20.22 -8.79 -10.05
C MET A 134 19.20 -8.47 -11.14
N PRO A 135 19.53 -7.57 -12.09
CA PRO A 135 18.68 -7.34 -13.27
C PRO A 135 18.37 -8.66 -13.98
N GLY A 136 17.14 -8.84 -14.42
CA GLY A 136 16.66 -10.10 -15.01
C GLY A 136 16.48 -11.23 -14.00
N SER A 137 16.62 -10.95 -12.70
CA SER A 137 16.40 -11.95 -11.66
C SER A 137 14.91 -12.25 -11.49
N THR A 138 14.54 -13.53 -11.58
CA THR A 138 13.18 -14.00 -11.30
C THR A 138 12.76 -13.78 -9.84
N ARG A 139 13.68 -13.44 -8.93
CA ARG A 139 13.38 -13.10 -7.53
C ARG A 139 12.61 -11.80 -7.40
N PHE A 140 12.93 -10.80 -8.23
CA PHE A 140 12.18 -9.55 -8.28
C PHE A 140 11.01 -9.64 -9.26
N GLY A 141 10.94 -10.72 -10.05
CA GLY A 141 9.85 -10.99 -10.96
C GLY A 141 9.67 -9.94 -12.05
N ASP A 142 8.47 -9.93 -12.61
CA ASP A 142 8.07 -9.06 -13.70
C ASP A 142 7.08 -7.97 -13.26
N GLY A 143 6.87 -7.82 -11.95
CA GLY A 143 5.93 -6.85 -11.38
C GLY A 143 4.48 -7.32 -11.49
N HIS A 144 4.26 -8.61 -11.35
CA HIS A 144 2.96 -9.25 -11.50
C HIS A 144 2.14 -9.22 -10.21
N VAL A 145 0.90 -9.69 -10.31
CA VAL A 145 0.04 -9.97 -9.16
C VAL A 145 -0.06 -11.47 -8.96
N PHE A 146 0.18 -11.93 -7.75
CA PHE A 146 0.08 -13.34 -7.37
C PHE A 146 -1.18 -13.57 -6.57
N ARG A 147 -1.95 -14.58 -6.97
CA ARG A 147 -3.03 -15.13 -6.15
C ARG A 147 -2.46 -16.28 -5.33
N CYS A 148 -2.51 -16.16 -4.01
CA CYS A 148 -2.02 -17.18 -3.09
C CYS A 148 -3.15 -17.70 -2.20
N ALA A 149 -3.09 -18.97 -1.86
CA ALA A 149 -3.88 -19.50 -0.76
C ALA A 149 -3.36 -18.93 0.58
N PRO A 150 -4.16 -18.95 1.67
CA PRO A 150 -3.72 -18.47 2.99
C PRO A 150 -2.50 -19.22 3.55
N ASP A 151 -2.19 -20.40 3.03
CA ASP A 151 -1.02 -21.20 3.38
C ASP A 151 0.25 -20.84 2.57
N GLY A 152 0.19 -19.78 1.76
CA GLY A 152 1.32 -19.31 0.94
C GLY A 152 1.46 -19.97 -0.43
N ARG A 153 0.70 -21.02 -0.73
CA ARG A 153 0.75 -21.71 -2.02
C ARG A 153 0.23 -20.82 -3.13
N VAL A 154 1.04 -20.60 -4.17
CA VAL A 154 0.63 -19.84 -5.36
C VAL A 154 -0.46 -20.61 -6.10
N LEU A 155 -1.59 -19.96 -6.32
CA LEU A 155 -2.73 -20.46 -7.08
C LEU A 155 -2.69 -20.01 -8.53
N HIS A 156 -2.27 -18.75 -8.74
CA HIS A 156 -2.17 -18.14 -10.06
C HIS A 156 -1.21 -16.95 -10.05
N GLU A 157 -0.62 -16.64 -11.20
CA GLU A 157 0.17 -15.46 -11.46
C GLU A 157 -0.45 -14.69 -12.62
N TYR A 158 -0.89 -13.47 -12.34
CA TYR A 158 -1.51 -12.59 -13.33
C TYR A 158 -0.45 -11.71 -13.99
N GLY A 159 -0.31 -11.81 -15.32
CA GLY A 159 0.64 -11.03 -16.11
C GLY A 159 0.22 -9.57 -16.25
N THR A 160 0.13 -8.86 -15.14
CA THR A 160 -0.27 -7.44 -15.11
C THR A 160 0.75 -6.57 -15.83
N ALA A 161 0.27 -5.66 -16.69
CA ALA A 161 1.14 -4.65 -17.30
C ALA A 161 1.71 -3.73 -16.22
N THR A 162 2.96 -3.35 -16.38
CA THR A 162 3.66 -2.44 -15.48
C THR A 162 4.00 -1.14 -16.20
N HIS A 163 4.15 -0.07 -15.45
CA HIS A 163 4.48 1.23 -15.99
C HIS A 163 5.41 1.98 -15.05
N GLY A 164 6.63 2.22 -15.50
CA GLY A 164 7.63 2.94 -14.72
C GLY A 164 7.16 4.32 -14.28
N GLY A 165 7.04 4.49 -12.99
CA GLY A 165 6.89 5.78 -12.37
C GLY A 165 8.22 6.53 -12.31
N MET A 166 8.19 7.77 -11.79
CA MET A 166 9.41 8.58 -11.62
C MET A 166 10.38 7.98 -10.60
N GLY A 167 9.89 7.21 -9.63
CA GLY A 167 10.72 6.51 -8.64
C GLY A 167 11.54 5.34 -9.21
N GLY A 168 11.20 4.86 -10.43
CA GLY A 168 11.90 3.73 -11.05
C GLY A 168 11.46 2.35 -10.56
N PHE A 169 10.51 2.26 -9.65
CA PHE A 169 9.83 1.02 -9.29
C PHE A 169 8.76 0.73 -10.34
N LEU A 170 8.86 -0.41 -11.00
CA LEU A 170 8.06 -0.72 -12.18
C LEU A 170 6.98 -1.77 -11.94
N GLY A 171 6.79 -2.16 -10.69
CA GLY A 171 5.83 -3.22 -10.35
C GLY A 171 4.42 -2.70 -10.09
N VAL A 172 3.60 -3.56 -9.53
CA VAL A 172 2.28 -3.21 -8.97
C VAL A 172 2.49 -2.71 -7.54
N THR A 173 2.64 -1.40 -7.37
CA THR A 173 2.98 -0.81 -6.08
C THR A 173 1.79 -0.67 -5.16
N MET A 174 0.63 -0.38 -5.73
CA MET A 174 -0.65 -0.29 -5.02
C MET A 174 -1.77 -0.84 -5.88
N SER A 175 -2.72 -1.51 -5.27
CA SER A 175 -3.93 -1.98 -5.93
C SER A 175 -5.12 -2.05 -4.98
N ALA A 176 -6.32 -2.02 -5.56
CA ALA A 176 -7.59 -2.24 -4.87
C ALA A 176 -8.46 -3.22 -5.66
N LEU A 177 -9.03 -4.19 -4.98
CA LEU A 177 -9.98 -5.12 -5.58
C LEU A 177 -11.36 -4.47 -5.60
N ALA A 178 -11.98 -4.38 -6.77
CA ALA A 178 -13.32 -3.85 -6.90
C ALA A 178 -14.35 -4.73 -6.16
N PRO A 179 -15.50 -4.16 -5.74
CA PRO A 179 -16.54 -4.91 -5.03
C PRO A 179 -17.10 -6.11 -5.79
N ASP A 180 -16.91 -6.18 -7.11
CA ASP A 180 -17.26 -7.34 -7.93
C ASP A 180 -16.37 -8.56 -7.67
N GLY A 181 -15.29 -8.39 -6.88
CA GLY A 181 -14.30 -9.44 -6.57
C GLY A 181 -13.49 -9.91 -7.78
N ARG A 182 -13.56 -9.22 -8.90
CA ARG A 182 -13.02 -9.63 -10.19
C ARG A 182 -12.09 -8.61 -10.82
N THR A 183 -12.43 -7.33 -10.72
CA THR A 183 -11.64 -6.26 -11.31
C THR A 183 -10.60 -5.76 -10.31
N LEU A 184 -9.32 -5.88 -10.64
CA LEU A 184 -8.24 -5.26 -9.89
C LEU A 184 -7.89 -3.93 -10.54
N VAL A 185 -7.98 -2.83 -9.76
CA VAL A 185 -7.46 -1.51 -10.15
C VAL A 185 -6.10 -1.33 -9.51
N TYR A 186 -5.11 -0.85 -10.26
CA TYR A 186 -3.75 -0.77 -9.74
C TYR A 186 -2.92 0.33 -10.43
N CYS A 187 -1.81 0.71 -9.81
CA CYS A 187 -0.82 1.60 -10.38
C CYS A 187 0.61 1.14 -10.09
N SER A 188 1.55 1.58 -10.91
CA SER A 188 2.97 1.60 -10.56
C SER A 188 3.28 2.93 -9.86
N GLU A 189 4.18 2.92 -8.88
CA GLU A 189 4.50 4.08 -8.05
C GLU A 189 4.82 5.32 -8.90
N THR A 190 4.12 6.41 -8.60
CA THR A 190 4.25 7.70 -9.29
C THR A 190 4.04 7.66 -10.81
N GLY A 191 3.50 6.57 -11.33
CA GLY A 191 3.22 6.43 -12.76
C GLY A 191 2.00 7.26 -13.20
N PRO A 192 1.89 7.60 -14.49
CA PRO A 192 0.80 8.39 -15.02
C PRO A 192 -0.41 7.53 -15.44
N ARG A 193 -0.48 6.27 -15.01
CA ARG A 193 -1.53 5.34 -15.43
C ARG A 193 -2.25 4.73 -14.22
N LEU A 194 -3.56 4.68 -14.28
CA LEU A 194 -4.43 3.88 -13.43
C LEU A 194 -4.93 2.72 -14.27
N MET A 195 -4.40 1.53 -13.98
CA MET A 195 -4.57 0.33 -14.79
C MET A 195 -5.65 -0.57 -14.22
N ARG A 196 -6.15 -1.50 -15.03
CA ARG A 196 -7.15 -2.49 -14.60
C ARG A 196 -6.82 -3.87 -15.15
N TYR A 197 -7.14 -4.90 -14.36
CA TYR A 197 -7.02 -6.30 -14.76
C TYR A 197 -8.29 -7.07 -14.43
N ASP A 198 -8.74 -7.93 -15.35
CA ASP A 198 -9.85 -8.86 -15.13
C ASP A 198 -9.27 -10.19 -14.63
N LEU A 199 -9.43 -10.46 -13.34
CA LEU A 199 -8.87 -11.64 -12.68
C LEU A 199 -9.56 -12.95 -13.10
N GLU A 200 -10.82 -12.89 -13.55
CA GLU A 200 -11.56 -14.06 -13.96
C GLU A 200 -11.20 -14.47 -15.39
N ARG A 201 -11.06 -13.49 -16.30
CA ARG A 201 -10.68 -13.72 -17.70
C ARG A 201 -9.19 -13.81 -17.91
N ASP A 202 -8.40 -13.45 -16.90
CA ASP A 202 -6.95 -13.37 -16.96
C ASP A 202 -6.46 -12.46 -18.09
N VAL A 203 -6.97 -11.23 -18.13
CA VAL A 203 -6.66 -10.28 -19.20
C VAL A 203 -6.47 -8.85 -18.68
N GLN A 204 -5.48 -8.17 -19.25
CA GLN A 204 -5.30 -6.74 -19.07
C GLN A 204 -6.47 -5.98 -19.70
N LEU A 205 -7.13 -5.13 -18.92
CA LEU A 205 -8.17 -4.23 -19.40
C LEU A 205 -7.58 -2.89 -19.88
N PRO A 206 -8.30 -2.11 -20.67
CA PRO A 206 -7.92 -0.72 -20.94
C PRO A 206 -7.75 0.06 -19.65
N ASP A 207 -6.76 0.96 -19.62
CA ASP A 207 -6.52 1.82 -18.46
C ASP A 207 -7.79 2.59 -18.07
N LEU A 208 -8.02 2.72 -16.78
CA LEU A 208 -9.08 3.57 -16.26
C LEU A 208 -8.76 5.06 -16.50
N GLN A 209 -7.49 5.42 -16.29
CA GLN A 209 -6.94 6.73 -16.65
C GLN A 209 -5.51 6.58 -17.17
N SER A 210 -5.14 7.39 -18.14
CA SER A 210 -3.76 7.48 -18.62
C SER A 210 -3.43 8.88 -19.09
N PHE A 211 -2.26 9.36 -18.73
CA PHE A 211 -1.75 10.68 -19.11
C PHE A 211 -0.45 10.52 -19.90
N THR A 212 -0.33 11.27 -20.98
CA THR A 212 0.88 11.31 -21.80
C THR A 212 1.42 12.74 -21.89
N PRO A 213 2.75 12.94 -21.97
CA PRO A 213 3.31 14.27 -22.17
C PRO A 213 2.83 14.91 -23.50
N PRO A 214 2.69 16.26 -23.58
CA PRO A 214 2.90 17.20 -22.47
C PRO A 214 1.78 17.10 -21.42
N TYR A 215 2.16 17.04 -20.15
CA TYR A 215 1.17 17.00 -19.08
C TYR A 215 0.44 18.33 -18.92
N PRO A 216 -0.80 18.31 -18.40
CA PRO A 216 -1.52 19.53 -18.04
C PRO A 216 -0.70 20.43 -17.10
N PRO A 217 -0.91 21.75 -17.10
CA PRO A 217 -0.31 22.61 -16.09
C PRO A 217 -0.71 22.19 -14.67
N GLY A 218 0.27 22.23 -13.75
CA GLY A 218 0.07 21.87 -12.35
C GLY A 218 0.96 20.69 -11.91
N PRO A 219 0.65 20.07 -10.76
CA PRO A 219 1.37 18.89 -10.31
C PRO A 219 1.30 17.77 -11.35
N PRO A 220 2.38 17.00 -11.54
CA PRO A 220 2.37 15.87 -12.45
C PRO A 220 1.20 14.91 -12.13
N PRO A 221 0.51 14.35 -13.13
CA PRO A 221 -0.62 13.46 -12.94
C PRO A 221 -0.16 12.06 -12.51
N MET A 222 0.50 11.99 -11.35
CA MET A 222 1.02 10.77 -10.77
C MET A 222 -0.04 10.12 -9.91
N PHE A 223 -0.26 8.83 -10.13
CA PHE A 223 -1.06 7.99 -9.25
C PHE A 223 -0.18 7.43 -8.12
N PHE A 224 -0.70 7.46 -6.91
CA PHE A 224 0.00 6.97 -5.72
C PHE A 224 -0.70 5.76 -5.11
N ALA A 225 -1.99 5.89 -4.82
CA ALA A 225 -2.78 4.84 -4.21
C ALA A 225 -4.25 4.96 -4.57
N MET A 226 -5.01 3.90 -4.31
CA MET A 226 -6.44 3.85 -4.47
C MET A 226 -7.06 2.92 -3.42
N ASP A 227 -8.32 3.16 -3.10
CA ASP A 227 -9.12 2.26 -2.30
C ASP A 227 -10.60 2.40 -2.66
N TYR A 228 -11.38 1.35 -2.39
CA TYR A 228 -12.83 1.36 -2.56
C TYR A 228 -13.54 1.64 -1.24
N GLY A 229 -14.51 2.53 -1.28
CA GLY A 229 -15.49 2.65 -0.20
C GLY A 229 -16.45 1.46 -0.15
N PRO A 230 -17.14 1.25 0.99
CA PRO A 230 -18.08 0.14 1.16
C PRO A 230 -19.29 0.23 0.21
N ASP A 231 -19.56 1.40 -0.36
CA ASP A 231 -20.58 1.65 -1.39
C ASP A 231 -20.09 1.38 -2.82
N GLY A 232 -18.83 0.94 -2.99
CA GLY A 232 -18.19 0.70 -4.28
C GLY A 232 -17.60 1.94 -4.94
N THR A 233 -17.61 3.08 -4.26
CA THR A 233 -16.97 4.30 -4.77
C THR A 233 -15.45 4.15 -4.77
N LEU A 234 -14.80 4.42 -5.91
CA LEU A 234 -13.35 4.41 -6.05
C LEU A 234 -12.76 5.77 -5.70
N TYR A 235 -11.86 5.77 -4.71
CA TYR A 235 -11.06 6.92 -4.30
C TYR A 235 -9.62 6.74 -4.76
N VAL A 236 -9.05 7.75 -5.39
CA VAL A 236 -7.71 7.69 -6.00
C VAL A 236 -6.88 8.88 -5.58
N LEU A 237 -5.71 8.65 -5.00
CA LEU A 237 -4.73 9.69 -4.72
C LEU A 237 -3.93 9.98 -6.00
N ARG A 238 -4.03 11.20 -6.48
CA ARG A 238 -3.33 11.68 -7.66
C ARG A 238 -2.87 13.13 -7.48
N GLY A 239 -1.58 13.37 -7.66
CA GLY A 239 -1.01 14.71 -7.50
C GLY A 239 -1.13 15.22 -6.06
N ALA A 240 -1.91 16.29 -5.87
CA ALA A 240 -2.18 16.91 -4.56
C ALA A 240 -3.65 16.80 -4.14
N ALA A 241 -4.34 15.76 -4.59
CA ALA A 241 -5.76 15.59 -4.32
C ALA A 241 -6.17 14.12 -4.27
N MET A 242 -7.27 13.87 -3.57
CA MET A 242 -8.05 12.65 -3.67
C MET A 242 -9.17 12.87 -4.70
N HIS A 243 -9.29 11.96 -5.66
CA HIS A 243 -10.30 11.98 -6.70
C HIS A 243 -11.32 10.87 -6.47
N VAL A 244 -12.58 11.19 -6.58
CA VAL A 244 -13.66 10.21 -6.72
C VAL A 244 -13.80 9.90 -8.21
N VAL A 245 -13.70 8.62 -8.56
CA VAL A 245 -13.63 8.19 -9.96
C VAL A 245 -14.78 7.23 -10.24
N ASP A 246 -15.49 7.47 -11.33
CA ASP A 246 -16.56 6.56 -11.78
C ASP A 246 -16.02 5.31 -12.51
N GLU A 247 -16.91 4.38 -12.86
CA GLU A 247 -16.56 3.13 -13.55
C GLU A 247 -15.92 3.35 -14.93
N ALA A 248 -16.17 4.52 -15.55
CA ALA A 248 -15.57 4.90 -16.83
C ALA A 248 -14.19 5.56 -16.65
N GLY A 249 -13.75 5.78 -15.43
CA GLY A 249 -12.49 6.43 -15.11
C GLY A 249 -12.58 7.96 -15.08
N THR A 250 -13.79 8.54 -15.11
CA THR A 250 -13.97 9.98 -15.07
C THR A 250 -13.95 10.48 -13.62
N PRO A 251 -13.11 11.48 -13.27
CA PRO A 251 -13.18 12.11 -11.98
C PRO A 251 -14.50 12.88 -11.83
N THR A 252 -15.37 12.43 -10.92
CA THR A 252 -16.66 13.06 -10.64
C THR A 252 -16.56 14.11 -9.54
N ARG A 253 -15.53 13.99 -8.69
CA ARG A 253 -15.26 14.91 -7.60
C ARG A 253 -13.77 14.92 -7.26
N GLN A 254 -13.30 16.07 -6.76
CA GLN A 254 -11.95 16.24 -6.26
C GLN A 254 -12.01 16.80 -4.83
N ILE A 255 -11.24 16.18 -3.93
CA ILE A 255 -11.00 16.63 -2.57
C ILE A 255 -9.55 17.10 -2.51
N PRO A 256 -9.30 18.42 -2.43
CA PRO A 256 -7.94 18.94 -2.32
C PRO A 256 -7.26 18.48 -1.03
N LEU A 257 -5.99 18.11 -1.12
CA LEU A 257 -5.14 17.79 0.03
C LEU A 257 -4.02 18.82 0.10
N GLU A 258 -3.69 19.23 1.31
CA GLU A 258 -2.65 20.24 1.51
C GLU A 258 -1.25 19.64 1.23
N GLY A 259 -0.55 20.23 0.26
CA GLY A 259 0.77 19.75 -0.15
C GLY A 259 0.73 18.59 -1.15
N PHE A 260 1.91 18.09 -1.49
CA PHE A 260 2.14 17.00 -2.45
C PHE A 260 2.70 15.78 -1.75
N GLY A 261 2.46 14.58 -2.33
CA GLY A 261 3.06 13.33 -1.84
C GLY A 261 2.16 12.51 -0.92
N TRP A 262 0.85 12.68 -1.03
CA TRP A 262 -0.12 11.80 -0.37
C TRP A 262 -0.12 10.45 -1.09
N ALA A 263 0.46 9.44 -0.41
CA ALA A 263 0.87 8.19 -1.06
C ALA A 263 0.05 6.97 -0.65
N LEU A 264 -0.65 7.01 0.49
CA LEU A 264 -1.49 5.88 0.95
C LEU A 264 -2.89 6.37 1.26
N ILE A 265 -3.86 5.50 1.06
CA ILE A 265 -5.27 5.70 1.40
C ILE A 265 -5.86 4.41 1.98
N ASP A 266 -6.71 4.54 2.98
CA ASP A 266 -7.58 3.49 3.51
C ASP A 266 -8.94 4.11 3.82
N VAL A 267 -9.99 3.66 3.14
CA VAL A 267 -11.35 4.16 3.37
C VAL A 267 -11.91 3.51 4.63
N CYS A 268 -12.25 4.33 5.61
CA CYS A 268 -12.77 3.84 6.89
C CYS A 268 -14.07 3.03 6.71
N ALA A 269 -14.31 2.06 7.59
CA ALA A 269 -15.43 1.10 7.53
C ALA A 269 -16.81 1.73 7.28
N GLY A 270 -17.06 2.91 7.85
CA GLY A 270 -18.33 3.61 7.68
C GLY A 270 -18.49 4.33 6.35
N GLY A 271 -17.47 4.39 5.49
CA GLY A 271 -17.50 5.11 4.21
C GLY A 271 -17.61 6.64 4.31
N ALA A 272 -17.63 7.20 5.54
CA ALA A 272 -17.75 8.63 5.76
C ALA A 272 -16.40 9.36 5.77
N ALA A 273 -15.31 8.66 6.00
CA ALA A 273 -13.96 9.21 6.08
C ALA A 273 -12.94 8.30 5.41
N ALA A 274 -11.78 8.84 5.08
CA ALA A 274 -10.61 8.09 4.69
C ALA A 274 -9.37 8.54 5.47
N LEU A 275 -8.49 7.60 5.73
CA LEU A 275 -7.15 7.86 6.20
C LEU A 275 -6.24 8.06 4.99
N VAL A 276 -5.36 9.05 5.06
CA VAL A 276 -4.35 9.29 4.03
C VAL A 276 -3.00 9.59 4.67
N SER A 277 -1.91 9.18 4.06
CA SER A 277 -0.57 9.53 4.54
C SER A 277 0.23 10.30 3.51
N ASN A 278 1.00 11.26 3.97
CA ASN A 278 1.94 12.02 3.16
C ASN A 278 3.35 11.44 3.35
N PHE A 279 3.92 10.92 2.29
CA PHE A 279 5.25 10.29 2.31
C PHE A 279 6.34 11.26 2.76
N PHE A 280 6.35 12.49 2.23
CA PHE A 280 7.45 13.43 2.49
C PHE A 280 7.44 14.02 3.89
N SER A 281 6.25 14.29 4.44
CA SER A 281 6.13 14.89 5.78
C SER A 281 5.98 13.86 6.89
N GLY A 282 5.57 12.63 6.56
CA GLY A 282 5.17 11.63 7.55
C GLY A 282 3.84 11.97 8.26
N GLU A 283 3.06 12.90 7.71
CA GLU A 283 1.72 13.20 8.22
C GLU A 283 0.75 12.06 7.86
N VAL A 284 -0.08 11.68 8.82
CA VAL A 284 -1.30 10.89 8.58
C VAL A 284 -2.49 11.74 8.96
N ALA A 285 -3.47 11.82 8.06
CA ALA A 285 -4.68 12.61 8.26
C ALA A 285 -5.93 11.76 8.01
N LYS A 286 -6.99 12.06 8.76
CA LYS A 286 -8.35 11.54 8.56
C LYS A 286 -9.18 12.63 7.87
N ILE A 287 -9.71 12.32 6.70
CA ILE A 287 -10.43 13.25 5.83
C ILE A 287 -11.91 12.85 5.78
N ASP A 288 -12.79 13.78 6.03
CA ASP A 288 -14.24 13.60 5.80
C ASP A 288 -14.51 13.52 4.30
N LEU A 289 -15.05 12.42 3.84
CA LEU A 289 -15.30 12.18 2.41
C LEU A 289 -16.48 13.00 1.88
N GLY A 290 -17.38 13.45 2.74
CA GLY A 290 -18.50 14.32 2.38
C GLY A 290 -18.08 15.76 2.13
N SER A 291 -17.38 16.39 3.05
CA SER A 291 -16.99 17.80 3.00
C SER A 291 -15.58 18.05 2.47
N GLY A 292 -14.70 17.06 2.55
CA GLY A 292 -13.25 17.19 2.30
C GLY A 292 -12.49 17.80 3.48
N ALA A 293 -13.12 17.98 4.63
CA ALA A 293 -12.47 18.54 5.81
C ALA A 293 -11.49 17.56 6.46
N LYS A 294 -10.36 18.08 6.93
CA LYS A 294 -9.44 17.32 7.78
C LYS A 294 -10.03 17.20 9.18
N LEU A 295 -10.43 16.00 9.57
CA LEU A 295 -11.04 15.71 10.88
C LEU A 295 -9.99 15.57 11.98
N ALA A 296 -8.88 14.94 11.69
CA ALA A 296 -7.76 14.72 12.59
C ALA A 296 -6.46 14.59 11.78
N SER A 297 -5.32 14.85 12.41
CA SER A 297 -4.02 14.50 11.83
C SER A 297 -2.97 14.27 12.90
N VAL A 298 -1.92 13.53 12.54
CA VAL A 298 -0.78 13.27 13.40
C VAL A 298 0.52 13.29 12.56
N GLN A 299 1.56 13.85 13.16
CA GLN A 299 2.93 13.72 12.66
C GLN A 299 3.53 12.45 13.26
N THR A 300 3.81 11.45 12.43
CA THR A 300 4.32 10.15 12.88
C THR A 300 5.79 10.20 13.32
N GLY A 301 6.49 11.29 13.00
CA GLY A 301 7.94 11.38 13.18
C GLY A 301 8.74 10.49 12.21
N ALA A 302 8.10 10.00 11.15
CA ALA A 302 8.72 9.13 10.15
C ALA A 302 8.59 9.72 8.73
N PRO A 303 9.15 10.91 8.44
CA PRO A 303 9.13 11.49 7.10
C PRO A 303 9.90 10.56 6.14
N LYS A 304 9.34 10.36 4.94
CA LYS A 304 9.82 9.44 3.89
C LYS A 304 9.84 7.96 4.31
N ALA A 305 9.15 7.61 5.39
CA ALA A 305 9.27 6.28 5.98
C ALA A 305 7.92 5.69 6.43
N VAL A 306 6.79 6.29 6.03
CA VAL A 306 5.45 5.73 6.21
C VAL A 306 5.04 5.01 4.94
N ALA A 307 4.77 3.70 5.04
CA ALA A 307 4.42 2.86 3.89
C ALA A 307 3.22 1.95 4.12
N GLY A 308 2.67 1.92 5.32
CA GLY A 308 1.48 1.14 5.66
C GLY A 308 0.46 1.99 6.40
N LEU A 309 -0.83 1.79 6.09
CA LEU A 309 -1.92 2.52 6.73
C LEU A 309 -3.19 1.69 6.65
N VAL A 310 -3.86 1.46 7.79
CA VAL A 310 -5.13 0.73 7.82
C VAL A 310 -5.92 1.04 9.10
N GLU A 311 -7.26 1.11 8.99
CA GLU A 311 -8.19 1.13 10.12
C GLU A 311 -8.57 -0.31 10.51
N TYR A 312 -8.58 -0.62 11.81
CA TYR A 312 -9.14 -1.88 12.29
C TYR A 312 -10.68 -1.80 12.32
N GLN A 313 -11.32 -2.58 11.49
CA GLN A 313 -12.78 -2.56 11.30
C GLN A 313 -13.52 -3.60 12.16
N GLY A 314 -12.79 -4.45 12.89
CA GLY A 314 -13.35 -5.58 13.64
C GLY A 314 -13.17 -6.91 12.91
N GLU A 315 -13.58 -8.00 13.57
CA GLU A 315 -13.59 -9.33 12.97
C GLU A 315 -14.83 -9.48 12.08
N GLY A 316 -14.65 -10.08 10.90
CA GLY A 316 -15.73 -10.29 9.92
C GLY A 316 -16.04 -9.08 9.05
N ALA A 317 -15.22 -8.03 9.12
CA ALA A 317 -15.33 -6.87 8.24
C ALA A 317 -14.68 -7.11 6.88
#